data_299c34fccd14b6020c6f6ffca7b4c010
#
_entry.id   299c34fccd14b6020c6f6ffca7b4c010
#
_cell.length_a   1.000
_cell.length_b   1.000
_cell.length_c   1.000
_cell.angle_alpha   90.00
_cell.angle_beta   90.00
_cell.angle_gamma   90.00
#
_symmetry.space_group_name_H-M   'P 1'
#
loop_
_entity.id
_entity.type
_entity.pdbx_description
1 polymer ?
#
loop_
_entity_poly.entity_id
_entity_poly.type
_entity_poly.pdbx_seq_one_letter_code
_entity_poly.pdbx_strand_id
1 'polypeptide(L)'
;MQRIAAALVLLSFLTVSASAQSQSVAKPDFDTWLEGIRAEALERGIRPEVVAEALSDVKPNRRVIKRDRSQAEFKLTLSTYLNRVVTARNVSVGQKKAEKHKELLAAVAAKYGVQPRFILAIWGIETRYGAITADVPLISSLATLAYDARRSTFFKKQLFATLEMVNKGYIDVKSLFGSWAGAMGQPQFMPTSYLAF
;
A
#
# COMPACT_ATOMS: atom_id res chain seq x y z
N MET A 1 90.48 -15.11 -0.61
CA MET A 1 89.46 -15.53 -1.58
C MET A 1 88.37 -16.22 -0.79
N GLN A 2 87.34 -15.53 -0.41
CA GLN A 2 86.21 -16.07 0.32
C GLN A 2 84.93 -15.87 -0.50
N ARG A 3 84.33 -16.95 -0.90
CA ARG A 3 83.04 -16.99 -1.66
C ARG A 3 81.92 -16.91 -0.69
N ILE A 4 81.08 -15.86 -0.81
CA ILE A 4 79.83 -15.71 -0.07
C ILE A 4 78.72 -16.30 -0.93
N ALA A 5 78.05 -17.37 -0.44
CA ALA A 5 76.90 -17.95 -1.03
C ALA A 5 75.65 -17.22 -0.52
N ALA A 6 74.92 -16.56 -1.42
CA ALA A 6 73.63 -15.96 -1.09
C ALA A 6 72.50 -17.01 -1.22
N ALA A 7 71.85 -17.30 -0.12
CA ALA A 7 70.66 -18.16 -0.09
C ALA A 7 69.41 -17.30 -0.34
N LEU A 8 68.74 -17.58 -1.47
CA LEU A 8 67.42 -16.97 -1.82
C LEU A 8 66.31 -17.79 -1.11
N VAL A 9 65.66 -17.13 -0.13
CA VAL A 9 64.47 -17.69 0.49
C VAL A 9 63.24 -17.21 -0.32
N LEU A 10 62.62 -18.12 -1.08
CA LEU A 10 61.33 -17.88 -1.72
C LEU A 10 60.20 -18.01 -0.70
N LEU A 11 59.60 -16.87 -0.32
CA LEU A 11 58.38 -16.84 0.47
C LEU A 11 57.17 -16.98 -0.45
N SER A 12 56.56 -18.16 -0.45
CA SER A 12 55.31 -18.44 -1.20
C SER A 12 54.12 -17.87 -0.44
N PHE A 13 53.60 -16.74 -0.87
CA PHE A 13 52.31 -16.23 -0.36
C PHE A 13 51.16 -17.05 -0.96
N LEU A 14 50.56 -17.94 -0.18
CA LEU A 14 49.26 -18.58 -0.50
C LEU A 14 48.18 -17.54 -0.25
N THR A 15 47.67 -16.91 -1.31
CA THR A 15 46.48 -16.08 -1.27
C THR A 15 45.26 -16.99 -1.21
N VAL A 16 44.70 -17.17 -0.04
CA VAL A 16 43.38 -17.81 0.13
C VAL A 16 42.33 -16.78 -0.32
N SER A 17 41.85 -16.93 -1.55
CA SER A 17 40.67 -16.19 -2.03
C SER A 17 39.42 -16.74 -1.34
N ALA A 18 38.96 -16.08 -0.30
CA ALA A 18 37.66 -16.34 0.30
C ALA A 18 36.59 -15.84 -0.65
N SER A 19 36.04 -16.75 -1.47
CA SER A 19 34.83 -16.49 -2.24
C SER A 19 33.67 -16.38 -1.27
N ALA A 20 33.29 -15.14 -0.92
CA ALA A 20 32.06 -14.86 -0.21
C ALA A 20 30.89 -15.18 -1.17
N GLN A 21 30.38 -16.41 -1.12
CA GLN A 21 29.12 -16.77 -1.75
C GLN A 21 28.03 -15.98 -1.01
N SER A 22 27.54 -14.93 -1.64
CA SER A 22 26.30 -14.29 -1.24
C SER A 22 25.17 -15.31 -1.40
N GLN A 23 24.86 -16.02 -0.34
CA GLN A 23 23.65 -16.86 -0.28
C GLN A 23 22.47 -15.89 -0.40
N SER A 24 21.81 -15.88 -1.55
CA SER A 24 20.51 -15.26 -1.69
C SER A 24 19.56 -15.98 -0.72
N VAL A 25 19.23 -15.34 0.39
CA VAL A 25 18.23 -15.87 1.32
C VAL A 25 16.94 -16.01 0.51
N ALA A 26 16.50 -17.25 0.33
CA ALA A 26 15.26 -17.52 -0.39
C ALA A 26 14.12 -16.77 0.33
N LYS A 27 13.24 -16.11 -0.44
CA LYS A 27 12.08 -15.43 0.11
C LYS A 27 11.25 -16.45 0.90
N PRO A 28 10.89 -16.18 2.18
CA PRO A 28 10.05 -17.08 2.96
C PRO A 28 8.69 -17.26 2.28
N ASP A 29 8.02 -18.39 2.53
CA ASP A 29 6.62 -18.56 2.13
C ASP A 29 5.73 -17.51 2.79
N PHE A 30 4.48 -17.41 2.31
CA PHE A 30 3.57 -16.34 2.77
C PHE A 30 3.23 -16.49 4.26
N ASP A 31 3.06 -17.70 4.75
CA ASP A 31 2.64 -17.94 6.13
C ASP A 31 3.78 -17.58 7.10
N THR A 32 5.00 -18.01 6.80
CA THR A 32 6.20 -17.60 7.54
C THR A 32 6.40 -16.08 7.52
N TRP A 33 6.18 -15.44 6.39
CA TRP A 33 6.25 -13.98 6.28
C TRP A 33 5.15 -13.30 7.12
N LEU A 34 3.93 -13.84 7.12
CA LEU A 34 2.81 -13.30 7.87
C LEU A 34 3.03 -13.40 9.39
N GLU A 35 3.69 -14.48 9.86
CA GLU A 35 4.12 -14.57 11.27
C GLU A 35 5.09 -13.43 11.62
N GLY A 36 6.03 -13.11 10.75
CA GLY A 36 6.89 -11.94 10.92
C GLY A 36 6.12 -10.63 11.00
N ILE A 37 5.04 -10.48 10.21
CA ILE A 37 4.15 -9.30 10.29
C ILE A 37 3.40 -9.25 11.62
N ARG A 38 2.94 -10.39 12.14
CA ARG A 38 2.29 -10.48 13.46
C ARG A 38 3.24 -10.06 14.59
N ALA A 39 4.46 -10.59 14.58
CA ALA A 39 5.48 -10.22 15.55
C ALA A 39 5.80 -8.72 15.51
N GLU A 40 6.05 -8.17 14.32
CA GLU A 40 6.32 -6.74 14.14
C GLU A 40 5.13 -5.87 14.54
N ALA A 41 3.89 -6.31 14.32
CA ALA A 41 2.71 -5.57 14.75
C ALA A 41 2.63 -5.46 16.28
N LEU A 42 2.92 -6.56 17.01
CA LEU A 42 3.00 -6.54 18.46
C LEU A 42 4.12 -5.63 18.98
N GLU A 43 5.30 -5.68 18.36
CA GLU A 43 6.44 -4.79 18.71
C GLU A 43 6.08 -3.30 18.48
N ARG A 44 5.22 -3.00 17.51
CA ARG A 44 4.71 -1.65 17.25
C ARG A 44 3.59 -1.20 18.20
N GLY A 45 3.20 -2.05 19.17
CA GLY A 45 2.17 -1.74 20.15
C GLY A 45 0.74 -1.95 19.64
N ILE A 46 0.53 -2.69 18.56
CA ILE A 46 -0.80 -3.14 18.16
C ILE A 46 -1.25 -4.22 19.14
N ARG A 47 -2.45 -4.07 19.69
CA ARG A 47 -2.99 -5.00 20.70
C ARG A 47 -3.09 -6.44 20.17
N PRO A 48 -2.77 -7.44 21.00
CA PRO A 48 -2.78 -8.85 20.56
C PRO A 48 -4.11 -9.31 19.96
N GLU A 49 -5.24 -8.86 20.50
CA GLU A 49 -6.57 -9.19 19.99
C GLU A 49 -6.81 -8.60 18.59
N VAL A 50 -6.30 -7.40 18.31
CA VAL A 50 -6.37 -6.78 16.98
C VAL A 50 -5.53 -7.57 15.98
N VAL A 51 -4.31 -7.96 16.36
CA VAL A 51 -3.42 -8.76 15.52
C VAL A 51 -4.07 -10.12 15.22
N ALA A 52 -4.62 -10.79 16.25
CA ALA A 52 -5.31 -12.06 16.10
C ALA A 52 -6.52 -11.96 15.17
N GLU A 53 -7.40 -10.95 15.35
CA GLU A 53 -8.58 -10.79 14.52
C GLU A 53 -8.23 -10.37 13.08
N ALA A 54 -7.36 -9.38 12.92
CA ALA A 54 -7.07 -8.79 11.62
C ALA A 54 -6.23 -9.70 10.71
N LEU A 55 -5.37 -10.55 11.28
CA LEU A 55 -4.44 -11.38 10.53
C LEU A 55 -4.77 -12.89 10.60
N SER A 56 -5.95 -13.31 11.10
CA SER A 56 -6.35 -14.72 11.25
C SER A 56 -6.47 -15.45 9.91
N ASP A 57 -7.22 -14.89 8.98
CA ASP A 57 -7.61 -15.53 7.71
C ASP A 57 -6.99 -14.86 6.47
N VAL A 58 -5.83 -14.21 6.63
CA VAL A 58 -5.17 -13.51 5.54
C VAL A 58 -4.51 -14.51 4.59
N LYS A 59 -4.93 -14.49 3.33
CA LYS A 59 -4.39 -15.34 2.26
C LYS A 59 -3.95 -14.50 1.07
N PRO A 60 -2.91 -14.95 0.33
CA PRO A 60 -2.48 -14.28 -0.89
C PRO A 60 -3.60 -14.24 -1.94
N ASN A 61 -3.85 -13.06 -2.49
CA ASN A 61 -4.88 -12.87 -3.51
C ASN A 61 -4.26 -12.71 -4.91
N ARG A 62 -4.29 -13.77 -5.71
CA ARG A 62 -3.74 -13.76 -7.08
C ARG A 62 -4.38 -12.71 -7.99
N ARG A 63 -5.66 -12.34 -7.76
CA ARG A 63 -6.33 -11.30 -8.55
C ARG A 63 -5.72 -9.92 -8.28
N VAL A 64 -5.32 -9.65 -7.04
CA VAL A 64 -4.63 -8.42 -6.65
C VAL A 64 -3.29 -8.31 -7.39
N ILE A 65 -2.48 -9.36 -7.38
CA ILE A 65 -1.20 -9.40 -8.14
C ILE A 65 -1.42 -9.19 -9.63
N LYS A 66 -2.43 -9.86 -10.22
CA LYS A 66 -2.75 -9.69 -11.65
C LYS A 66 -3.12 -8.24 -11.97
N ARG A 67 -3.92 -7.58 -11.14
CA ARG A 67 -4.29 -6.16 -11.30
C ARG A 67 -3.08 -5.24 -11.15
N ASP A 68 -2.22 -5.47 -10.15
CA ASP A 68 -0.99 -4.68 -9.96
C ASP A 68 -0.05 -4.74 -11.18
N ARG A 69 0.01 -5.87 -11.86
CA ARG A 69 0.85 -6.03 -13.05
C ARG A 69 0.21 -5.54 -14.34
N SER A 70 -1.11 -5.39 -14.40
CA SER A 70 -1.82 -5.04 -15.63
C SER A 70 -2.13 -3.55 -15.81
N GLN A 71 -2.13 -2.75 -14.76
CA GLN A 71 -2.41 -1.29 -14.67
C GLN A 71 -2.85 -0.64 -15.99
N ALA A 72 -4.10 -0.89 -16.38
CA ALA A 72 -4.65 -0.45 -17.66
C ALA A 72 -4.75 1.09 -17.79
N GLU A 73 -4.74 1.81 -16.66
CA GLU A 73 -4.87 3.26 -16.59
C GLU A 73 -3.75 3.99 -17.35
N PHE A 74 -2.55 3.43 -17.37
CA PHE A 74 -1.41 3.99 -18.10
C PHE A 74 -1.47 3.80 -19.63
N LYS A 75 -2.48 3.11 -20.14
CA LYS A 75 -2.66 2.84 -21.58
C LYS A 75 -3.68 3.76 -22.24
N LEU A 76 -4.38 4.60 -21.47
CA LEU A 76 -5.41 5.48 -21.99
C LEU A 76 -4.84 6.85 -22.33
N THR A 77 -5.29 7.43 -23.46
CA THR A 77 -5.04 8.85 -23.72
C THR A 77 -5.86 9.70 -22.76
N LEU A 78 -5.39 10.93 -22.47
CA LEU A 78 -6.11 11.88 -21.61
C LEU A 78 -7.55 12.10 -22.10
N SER A 79 -7.74 12.28 -23.41
CA SER A 79 -9.08 12.46 -23.99
C SER A 79 -9.99 11.28 -23.71
N THR A 80 -9.50 10.05 -23.92
CA THR A 80 -10.28 8.82 -23.62
C THR A 80 -10.61 8.72 -22.14
N TYR A 81 -9.69 9.07 -21.27
CA TYR A 81 -9.91 9.08 -19.82
C TYR A 81 -11.00 10.11 -19.47
N LEU A 82 -10.85 11.36 -19.90
CA LEU A 82 -11.82 12.43 -19.63
C LEU A 82 -13.23 12.07 -20.11
N ASN A 83 -13.37 11.54 -21.33
CA ASN A 83 -14.67 11.12 -21.86
C ASN A 83 -15.33 10.00 -21.03
N ARG A 84 -14.56 9.19 -20.31
CA ARG A 84 -15.08 8.13 -19.42
C ARG A 84 -15.53 8.66 -18.06
N VAL A 85 -14.83 9.64 -17.51
CA VAL A 85 -15.08 10.13 -16.14
C VAL A 85 -15.95 11.39 -16.11
N VAL A 86 -15.84 12.29 -17.10
CA VAL A 86 -16.62 13.52 -17.20
C VAL A 86 -17.80 13.32 -18.15
N THR A 87 -18.78 12.55 -17.70
CA THR A 87 -20.01 12.32 -18.46
C THR A 87 -21.09 13.30 -18.01
N ALA A 88 -22.06 13.61 -18.88
CA ALA A 88 -23.21 14.45 -18.54
C ALA A 88 -23.95 13.94 -17.29
N ARG A 89 -24.05 12.60 -17.13
CA ARG A 89 -24.62 11.97 -15.93
C ARG A 89 -23.81 12.30 -14.68
N ASN A 90 -22.49 12.12 -14.72
CA ASN A 90 -21.62 12.40 -13.56
C ASN A 90 -21.66 13.88 -13.18
N VAL A 91 -21.66 14.76 -14.16
CA VAL A 91 -21.81 16.22 -13.94
C VAL A 91 -23.13 16.54 -13.24
N SER A 92 -24.26 16.02 -13.76
CA SER A 92 -25.58 16.21 -13.15
C SER A 92 -25.65 15.68 -11.72
N VAL A 93 -25.09 14.50 -11.44
CA VAL A 93 -25.01 13.96 -10.08
C VAL A 93 -24.18 14.88 -9.21
N GLY A 94 -23.03 15.34 -9.69
CA GLY A 94 -22.16 16.29 -8.96
C GLY A 94 -22.88 17.58 -8.59
N GLN A 95 -23.62 18.18 -9.50
CA GLN A 95 -24.45 19.37 -9.25
C GLN A 95 -25.50 19.13 -8.14
N LYS A 96 -26.19 17.99 -8.18
CA LYS A 96 -27.14 17.61 -7.13
C LYS A 96 -26.45 17.40 -5.79
N LYS A 97 -25.25 16.81 -5.77
CA LYS A 97 -24.46 16.64 -4.54
C LYS A 97 -23.95 17.98 -4.03
N ALA A 98 -23.55 18.91 -4.90
CA ALA A 98 -23.15 20.26 -4.54
C ALA A 98 -24.28 20.98 -3.78
N GLU A 99 -25.49 20.95 -4.32
CA GLU A 99 -26.64 21.59 -3.69
C GLU A 99 -27.01 20.88 -2.37
N LYS A 100 -27.09 19.54 -2.38
CA LYS A 100 -27.41 18.75 -1.17
C LYS A 100 -26.46 19.00 0.00
N HIS A 101 -25.17 19.22 -0.28
CA HIS A 101 -24.12 19.38 0.73
C HIS A 101 -23.54 20.79 0.78
N LYS A 102 -24.30 21.80 0.29
CA LYS A 102 -23.86 23.19 0.14
C LYS A 102 -23.28 23.78 1.43
N GLU A 103 -23.98 23.64 2.53
CA GLU A 103 -23.55 24.19 3.83
C GLU A 103 -22.27 23.51 4.33
N LEU A 104 -22.20 22.16 4.26
CA LEU A 104 -21.00 21.40 4.63
C LEU A 104 -19.80 21.80 3.78
N LEU A 105 -19.99 21.88 2.45
CA LEU A 105 -18.94 22.27 1.54
C LEU A 105 -18.46 23.70 1.77
N ALA A 106 -19.36 24.62 2.12
CA ALA A 106 -19.00 25.99 2.49
C ALA A 106 -18.19 26.03 3.79
N ALA A 107 -18.59 25.26 4.82
CA ALA A 107 -17.87 25.15 6.08
C ALA A 107 -16.46 24.59 5.90
N VAL A 108 -16.33 23.54 5.09
CA VAL A 108 -15.02 22.94 4.74
C VAL A 108 -14.16 23.95 3.97
N ALA A 109 -14.74 24.65 2.98
CA ALA A 109 -14.03 25.68 2.22
C ALA A 109 -13.52 26.81 3.11
N ALA A 110 -14.34 27.28 4.04
CA ALA A 110 -13.96 28.34 4.99
C ALA A 110 -12.83 27.86 5.94
N LYS A 111 -12.91 26.60 6.42
CA LYS A 111 -11.94 26.07 7.36
C LYS A 111 -10.59 25.74 6.74
N TYR A 112 -10.58 25.18 5.51
CA TYR A 112 -9.38 24.62 4.89
C TYR A 112 -8.92 25.39 3.63
N GLY A 113 -9.62 26.41 3.20
CA GLY A 113 -9.29 27.20 2.00
C GLY A 113 -9.46 26.43 0.68
N VAL A 114 -10.16 25.28 0.68
CA VAL A 114 -10.35 24.43 -0.49
C VAL A 114 -11.68 24.72 -1.17
N GLN A 115 -11.65 25.05 -2.45
CA GLN A 115 -12.88 25.33 -3.19
C GLN A 115 -13.74 24.05 -3.32
N PRO A 116 -15.07 24.11 -3.06
CA PRO A 116 -15.99 22.99 -3.13
C PRO A 116 -15.92 22.16 -4.40
N ARG A 117 -15.66 22.81 -5.54
CA ARG A 117 -15.55 22.13 -6.84
C ARG A 117 -14.46 21.07 -6.89
N PHE A 118 -13.33 21.26 -6.19
CA PHE A 118 -12.26 20.25 -6.15
C PHE A 118 -12.65 19.05 -5.31
N ILE A 119 -13.31 19.28 -4.18
CA ILE A 119 -13.83 18.19 -3.32
C ILE A 119 -14.82 17.33 -4.11
N LEU A 120 -15.76 17.98 -4.80
CA LEU A 120 -16.76 17.30 -5.62
C LEU A 120 -16.14 16.56 -6.81
N ALA A 121 -15.15 17.15 -7.48
CA ALA A 121 -14.47 16.52 -8.59
C ALA A 121 -13.73 15.25 -8.16
N ILE A 122 -12.97 15.31 -7.08
CA ILE A 122 -12.29 14.12 -6.50
C ILE A 122 -13.32 13.06 -6.13
N TRP A 123 -14.35 13.40 -5.38
CA TRP A 123 -15.40 12.46 -4.99
C TRP A 123 -16.09 11.81 -6.20
N GLY A 124 -16.33 12.60 -7.25
CA GLY A 124 -16.92 12.10 -8.50
C GLY A 124 -16.00 11.15 -9.27
N ILE A 125 -14.72 11.47 -9.36
CA ILE A 125 -13.72 10.66 -10.07
C ILE A 125 -13.45 9.35 -9.34
N GLU A 126 -13.26 9.40 -8.03
CA GLU A 126 -12.85 8.24 -7.23
C GLU A 126 -13.97 7.20 -7.10
N THR A 127 -15.18 7.61 -6.76
CA THR A 127 -16.25 6.66 -6.45
C THR A 127 -17.60 6.97 -7.08
N ARG A 128 -17.65 7.89 -8.06
CA ARG A 128 -18.91 8.42 -8.59
C ARG A 128 -19.87 8.85 -7.48
N TYR A 129 -19.35 9.68 -6.57
CA TYR A 129 -20.08 10.19 -5.42
C TYR A 129 -20.59 9.09 -4.46
N GLY A 130 -19.78 8.05 -4.26
CA GLY A 130 -20.12 6.91 -3.41
C GLY A 130 -20.99 5.83 -4.07
N ALA A 131 -21.27 5.94 -5.38
CA ALA A 131 -22.03 4.91 -6.10
C ALA A 131 -21.21 3.66 -6.42
N ILE A 132 -19.88 3.78 -6.43
CA ILE A 132 -18.97 2.64 -6.59
C ILE A 132 -18.22 2.49 -5.28
N THR A 133 -18.49 1.42 -4.56
CA THR A 133 -17.74 1.04 -3.36
C THR A 133 -16.76 -0.07 -3.74
N ALA A 134 -15.58 -0.01 -3.15
CA ALA A 134 -14.62 -1.10 -3.25
C ALA A 134 -15.02 -2.23 -2.30
N ASP A 135 -14.92 -3.47 -2.77
CA ASP A 135 -15.42 -4.69 -2.11
C ASP A 135 -14.30 -5.70 -1.80
N VAL A 136 -13.04 -5.29 -1.95
CA VAL A 136 -11.92 -6.19 -1.71
C VAL A 136 -11.49 -6.10 -0.24
N PRO A 137 -11.32 -7.24 0.47
CA PRO A 137 -10.80 -7.21 1.83
C PRO A 137 -9.44 -6.51 1.89
N LEU A 138 -9.39 -5.38 2.62
CA LEU A 138 -8.27 -4.44 2.58
C LEU A 138 -6.97 -5.08 3.08
N ILE A 139 -7.04 -5.76 4.24
CA ILE A 139 -5.86 -6.38 4.86
C ILE A 139 -5.26 -7.45 3.94
N SER A 140 -6.09 -8.32 3.34
CA SER A 140 -5.61 -9.34 2.40
C SER A 140 -4.98 -8.74 1.16
N SER A 141 -5.51 -7.62 0.63
CA SER A 141 -4.93 -6.90 -0.49
C SER A 141 -3.57 -6.32 -0.15
N LEU A 142 -3.48 -5.61 0.98
CA LEU A 142 -2.25 -4.96 1.42
C LEU A 142 -1.17 -5.99 1.80
N ALA A 143 -1.54 -7.08 2.50
CA ALA A 143 -0.62 -8.16 2.81
C ALA A 143 -0.08 -8.85 1.54
N THR A 144 -0.96 -9.11 0.56
CA THR A 144 -0.56 -9.68 -0.72
C THR A 144 0.47 -8.81 -1.44
N LEU A 145 0.22 -7.49 -1.52
CA LEU A 145 1.11 -6.53 -2.17
C LEU A 145 2.38 -6.25 -1.36
N ALA A 146 2.30 -6.29 -0.03
CA ALA A 146 3.46 -6.18 0.84
C ALA A 146 4.37 -7.41 0.74
N TYR A 147 3.79 -8.59 0.56
CA TYR A 147 4.54 -9.80 0.30
C TYR A 147 5.14 -9.83 -1.11
N ASP A 148 4.50 -9.25 -2.14
CA ASP A 148 5.07 -9.18 -3.48
C ASP A 148 6.27 -8.21 -3.53
N ALA A 149 7.36 -8.59 -4.24
CA ALA A 149 8.63 -7.86 -4.19
C ALA A 149 8.55 -6.43 -4.77
N ARG A 150 7.59 -6.17 -5.67
CA ARG A 150 7.60 -4.96 -6.51
C ARG A 150 7.49 -3.63 -5.75
N ARG A 151 6.63 -3.55 -4.74
CA ARG A 151 6.40 -2.34 -3.91
C ARG A 151 6.20 -2.71 -2.44
N SER A 152 6.91 -3.73 -1.97
CA SER A 152 6.69 -4.34 -0.65
C SER A 152 6.78 -3.34 0.50
N THR A 153 7.77 -2.47 0.52
CA THR A 153 7.95 -1.46 1.58
C THR A 153 6.77 -0.49 1.65
N PHE A 154 6.27 -0.02 0.50
CA PHE A 154 5.11 0.87 0.47
C PHE A 154 3.87 0.18 1.02
N PHE A 155 3.54 -1.02 0.53
CA PHE A 155 2.34 -1.73 0.97
C PHE A 155 2.44 -2.26 2.39
N LYS A 156 3.64 -2.62 2.86
CA LYS A 156 3.87 -2.95 4.28
C LYS A 156 3.55 -1.76 5.19
N LYS A 157 3.96 -0.55 4.80
CA LYS A 157 3.60 0.68 5.52
C LYS A 157 2.07 0.89 5.56
N GLN A 158 1.37 0.64 4.45
CA GLN A 158 -0.09 0.75 4.41
C GLN A 158 -0.78 -0.30 5.28
N LEU A 159 -0.25 -1.54 5.28
CA LEU A 159 -0.78 -2.62 6.14
C LEU A 159 -0.68 -2.25 7.63
N PHE A 160 0.47 -1.78 8.10
CA PHE A 160 0.62 -1.35 9.49
C PHE A 160 -0.26 -0.14 9.83
N ALA A 161 -0.40 0.82 8.91
CA ALA A 161 -1.34 1.92 9.09
C ALA A 161 -2.80 1.43 9.24
N THR A 162 -3.19 0.41 8.48
CA THR A 162 -4.51 -0.22 8.61
C THR A 162 -4.69 -0.89 9.98
N LEU A 163 -3.68 -1.64 10.45
CA LEU A 163 -3.71 -2.23 11.78
C LEU A 163 -3.78 -1.17 12.89
N GLU A 164 -3.08 -0.05 12.71
CA GLU A 164 -3.13 1.09 13.65
C GLU A 164 -4.52 1.73 13.69
N MET A 165 -5.21 1.88 12.54
CA MET A 165 -6.59 2.38 12.50
C MET A 165 -7.54 1.49 13.31
N VAL A 166 -7.42 0.16 13.17
CA VAL A 166 -8.20 -0.79 13.99
C VAL A 166 -7.82 -0.67 15.46
N ASN A 167 -6.54 -0.60 15.77
CA ASN A 167 -6.03 -0.49 17.14
C ASN A 167 -6.51 0.75 17.86
N LYS A 168 -6.69 1.87 17.13
CA LYS A 168 -7.28 3.13 17.63
C LYS A 168 -8.81 3.13 17.66
N GLY A 169 -9.45 2.07 17.18
CA GLY A 169 -10.91 1.98 17.15
C GLY A 169 -11.57 2.88 16.09
N TYR A 170 -10.84 3.32 15.07
CA TYR A 170 -11.39 4.14 13.99
C TYR A 170 -12.27 3.33 13.04
N ILE A 171 -12.01 2.03 12.93
CA ILE A 171 -12.75 1.11 12.06
C ILE A 171 -12.63 -0.32 12.58
N ASP A 172 -13.68 -1.12 12.41
CA ASP A 172 -13.68 -2.54 12.74
C ASP A 172 -13.07 -3.36 11.59
N VAL A 173 -12.41 -4.47 11.93
CA VAL A 173 -11.82 -5.41 10.94
C VAL A 173 -12.85 -5.84 9.89
N LYS A 174 -14.08 -6.12 10.32
CA LYS A 174 -15.18 -6.56 9.44
C LYS A 174 -15.63 -5.52 8.43
N SER A 175 -15.32 -4.25 8.66
CA SER A 175 -15.66 -3.11 7.78
C SER A 175 -14.51 -2.70 6.88
N LEU A 176 -13.35 -3.37 6.96
CA LEU A 176 -12.15 -3.04 6.19
C LEU A 176 -12.23 -3.58 4.76
N PHE A 177 -12.95 -2.85 3.93
CA PHE A 177 -12.99 -3.05 2.49
C PHE A 177 -12.38 -1.85 1.76
N GLY A 178 -11.77 -2.12 0.61
CA GLY A 178 -11.13 -1.09 -0.18
C GLY A 178 -10.89 -1.54 -1.61
N SER A 179 -10.12 -0.74 -2.35
CA SER A 179 -9.65 -1.12 -3.67
C SER A 179 -8.62 -2.26 -3.57
N TRP A 180 -8.36 -2.91 -4.69
CA TRP A 180 -7.31 -3.94 -4.79
C TRP A 180 -5.92 -3.41 -4.38
N ALA A 181 -5.70 -2.10 -4.47
CA ALA A 181 -4.44 -1.44 -4.12
C ALA A 181 -4.44 -0.78 -2.74
N GLY A 182 -5.50 -0.97 -1.94
CA GLY A 182 -5.51 -0.49 -0.56
C GLY A 182 -6.15 0.87 -0.34
N ALA A 183 -6.76 1.49 -1.35
CA ALA A 183 -7.48 2.75 -1.18
C ALA A 183 -8.86 2.52 -0.56
N MET A 184 -9.27 3.40 0.35
CA MET A 184 -10.44 3.22 1.22
C MET A 184 -11.46 4.34 1.10
N GLY A 185 -12.72 3.98 1.41
CA GLY A 185 -13.81 4.93 1.52
C GLY A 185 -14.16 5.65 0.22
N GLN A 186 -15.00 6.65 0.30
CA GLN A 186 -15.45 7.38 -0.88
C GLN A 186 -14.36 8.26 -1.53
N PRO A 187 -13.42 8.88 -0.77
CA PRO A 187 -12.31 9.64 -1.34
C PRO A 187 -11.12 8.77 -1.77
N GLN A 188 -11.18 7.45 -1.62
CA GLN A 188 -10.11 6.51 -1.98
C GLN A 188 -8.75 6.85 -1.34
N PHE A 189 -8.77 7.20 -0.06
CA PHE A 189 -7.55 7.48 0.70
C PHE A 189 -6.78 6.21 1.01
N MET A 190 -5.47 6.31 0.93
CA MET A 190 -4.60 5.27 1.49
C MET A 190 -4.62 5.32 3.02
N PRO A 191 -4.45 4.18 3.72
CA PRO A 191 -4.45 4.13 5.19
C PRO A 191 -3.52 5.15 5.86
N THR A 192 -2.32 5.36 5.32
CA THR A 192 -1.41 6.39 5.86
C THR A 192 -1.93 7.81 5.68
N SER A 193 -2.64 8.11 4.59
CA SER A 193 -3.25 9.42 4.39
C SER A 193 -4.40 9.63 5.39
N TYR A 194 -5.21 8.60 5.63
CA TYR A 194 -6.28 8.66 6.61
C TYR A 194 -5.77 8.94 8.04
N LEU A 195 -4.62 8.35 8.43
CA LEU A 195 -4.03 8.61 9.74
C LEU A 195 -3.35 9.97 9.87
N ALA A 196 -2.97 10.58 8.74
CA ALA A 196 -2.27 11.86 8.73
C ALA A 196 -3.21 13.07 8.79
N PHE A 197 -4.47 12.91 8.37
CA PHE A 197 -5.47 13.98 8.24
C PHE A 197 -6.81 13.61 8.89
#